data_7f8128bb3c76de4f1f90b7a90dfc7d83
#
_entry.id   7f8128bb3c76de4f1f90b7a90dfc7d83
#
_cell.length_a   1.000
_cell.length_b   1.000
_cell.length_c   1.000
_cell.angle_alpha   90.00
_cell.angle_beta   90.00
_cell.angle_gamma   90.00
#
_symmetry.space_group_name_H-M   'P 1'
#
loop_
_entity.id
_entity.type
_entity.pdbx_description
1 polymer ?
#
loop_
_entity_poly.entity_id
_entity_poly.type
_entity_poly.pdbx_seq_one_letter_code
_entity_poly.pdbx_strand_id
1 'polypeptide(L)'
;MAALMMPPLHRKEKVYRVTVCHLTNLTDDELRARYRLGQDSINFIANLLREDLVRTTNKATGLTVEEQVKIALRFYASGSFLQVIGDTLGYNKGTVSRVVDNVTNALIARKDQFIKWPQTTIRRIRLDMVLSNRRTFQMF
;
A
#
# COMPACT_ATOMS: atom_id res chain seq x y z
N MET A 1 -20.27 -4.87 53.46
CA MET A 1 -19.86 -5.20 52.07
C MET A 1 -18.96 -4.09 51.56
N ALA A 2 -17.66 -4.35 51.49
CA ALA A 2 -16.68 -3.37 50.98
C ALA A 2 -16.64 -3.49 49.46
N ALA A 3 -17.10 -2.44 48.79
CA ALA A 3 -16.96 -2.34 47.31
C ALA A 3 -15.46 -2.24 46.98
N LEU A 4 -14.92 -3.24 46.28
CA LEU A 4 -13.58 -3.18 45.71
C LEU A 4 -13.56 -2.08 44.67
N MET A 5 -13.03 -0.92 45.01
CA MET A 5 -12.74 0.13 44.04
C MET A 5 -11.56 -0.34 43.17
N MET A 6 -11.88 -0.78 41.94
CA MET A 6 -10.83 -1.03 40.94
C MET A 6 -10.10 0.30 40.62
N PRO A 7 -8.76 0.31 40.62
CA PRO A 7 -8.04 1.51 40.24
C PRO A 7 -8.37 1.88 38.78
N PRO A 8 -8.46 3.18 38.44
CA PRO A 8 -8.74 3.60 37.10
C PRO A 8 -7.68 3.05 36.12
N LEU A 9 -8.14 2.40 35.05
CA LEU A 9 -7.28 1.92 33.98
C LEU A 9 -6.43 3.09 33.46
N HIS A 10 -5.14 3.07 33.78
CA HIS A 10 -4.20 4.10 33.32
C HIS A 10 -4.05 3.97 31.80
N ARG A 11 -4.77 4.82 31.07
CA ARG A 11 -4.70 4.90 29.60
C ARG A 11 -3.33 5.44 29.24
N LYS A 12 -2.49 4.63 28.58
CA LYS A 12 -1.18 5.06 28.09
C LYS A 12 -1.31 6.35 27.27
N GLU A 13 -0.47 7.32 27.58
CA GLU A 13 -0.38 8.58 26.86
C GLU A 13 -0.12 8.29 25.37
N LYS A 14 -0.87 8.93 24.49
CA LYS A 14 -0.70 8.74 23.05
C LYS A 14 0.55 9.48 22.60
N VAL A 15 1.65 8.78 22.44
CA VAL A 15 2.84 9.31 21.82
C VAL A 15 2.59 9.38 20.30
N TYR A 16 2.39 10.58 19.77
CA TYR A 16 2.34 10.82 18.34
C TYR A 16 3.77 10.75 17.81
N ARG A 17 4.08 9.67 17.05
CA ARG A 17 5.36 9.58 16.37
C ARG A 17 5.39 10.66 15.26
N VAL A 18 6.45 11.44 15.23
CA VAL A 18 6.71 12.35 14.12
C VAL A 18 6.88 11.46 12.88
N THR A 19 6.03 11.66 11.88
CA THR A 19 6.15 10.95 10.61
C THR A 19 7.50 11.32 10.01
N VAL A 20 8.43 10.37 10.02
CA VAL A 20 9.76 10.61 9.46
C VAL A 20 9.59 10.70 7.95
N CYS A 21 9.83 11.89 7.41
CA CYS A 21 9.63 12.26 6.01
C CYS A 21 10.64 11.58 5.06
N HIS A 22 10.90 10.26 5.22
CA HIS A 22 11.76 9.50 4.31
C HIS A 22 11.14 9.23 2.93
N LEU A 23 9.89 9.70 2.71
CA LEU A 23 9.16 9.46 1.47
C LEU A 23 9.33 10.58 0.43
N THR A 24 9.92 11.73 0.80
CA THR A 24 9.87 12.92 -0.05
C THR A 24 11.11 13.18 -0.87
N ASN A 25 12.28 12.62 -0.50
CA ASN A 25 13.57 12.91 -1.16
C ASN A 25 14.26 11.66 -1.72
N LEU A 26 13.49 10.67 -2.18
CA LEU A 26 14.05 9.47 -2.78
C LEU A 26 14.30 9.72 -4.27
N THR A 27 15.46 9.28 -4.76
CA THR A 27 15.75 9.21 -6.20
C THR A 27 14.86 8.16 -6.88
N ASP A 28 14.70 8.23 -8.20
CA ASP A 28 13.86 7.29 -8.96
C ASP A 28 14.37 5.84 -8.81
N ASP A 29 15.68 5.64 -8.74
CA ASP A 29 16.29 4.31 -8.51
C ASP A 29 15.96 3.76 -7.11
N GLU A 30 16.00 4.61 -6.08
CA GLU A 30 15.60 4.22 -4.73
C GLU A 30 14.09 3.90 -4.64
N LEU A 31 13.25 4.63 -5.38
CA LEU A 31 11.83 4.35 -5.48
C LEU A 31 11.60 2.98 -6.13
N ARG A 32 12.27 2.69 -7.27
CA ARG A 32 12.19 1.39 -7.94
C ARG A 32 12.67 0.24 -7.06
N ALA A 33 13.75 0.45 -6.30
CA ALA A 33 14.27 -0.56 -5.38
C ALA A 33 13.28 -0.87 -4.25
N ARG A 34 12.59 0.15 -3.71
CA ARG A 34 11.70 0.02 -2.54
C ARG A 34 10.24 -0.29 -2.88
N TYR A 35 9.74 0.30 -3.98
CA TYR A 35 8.31 0.24 -4.37
C TYR A 35 8.07 -0.51 -5.68
N ARG A 36 9.15 -0.93 -6.38
CA ARG A 36 9.12 -1.55 -7.71
C ARG A 36 8.62 -0.64 -8.82
N LEU A 37 8.33 0.62 -8.52
CA LEU A 37 7.83 1.64 -9.43
C LEU A 37 8.61 2.93 -9.25
N GLY A 38 8.82 3.66 -10.36
CA GLY A 38 9.39 5.01 -10.35
C GLY A 38 8.36 6.08 -9.99
N GLN A 39 8.83 7.33 -9.79
CA GLN A 39 7.99 8.45 -9.34
C GLN A 39 6.80 8.71 -10.28
N ASP A 40 7.02 8.69 -11.60
CA ASP A 40 5.95 8.94 -12.59
C ASP A 40 4.82 7.91 -12.49
N SER A 41 5.18 6.63 -12.30
CA SER A 41 4.20 5.55 -12.14
C SER A 41 3.41 5.68 -10.83
N ILE A 42 4.08 6.09 -9.76
CA ILE A 42 3.43 6.34 -8.47
C ILE A 42 2.45 7.51 -8.57
N ASN A 43 2.86 8.60 -9.23
CA ASN A 43 2.01 9.77 -9.47
C ASN A 43 0.80 9.42 -10.36
N PHE A 44 1.02 8.62 -11.39
CA PHE A 44 -0.06 8.11 -12.25
C PHE A 44 -1.10 7.34 -11.44
N ILE A 45 -0.68 6.39 -10.59
CA ILE A 45 -1.57 5.61 -9.74
C ILE A 45 -2.29 6.53 -8.73
N ALA A 46 -1.58 7.46 -8.11
CA ALA A 46 -2.18 8.41 -7.16
C ALA A 46 -3.26 9.27 -7.83
N ASN A 47 -3.03 9.74 -9.05
CA ASN A 47 -4.02 10.51 -9.79
C ASN A 47 -5.22 9.64 -10.22
N LEU A 48 -4.97 8.41 -10.66
CA LEU A 48 -6.01 7.45 -11.02
C LEU A 48 -6.96 7.13 -9.87
N LEU A 49 -6.43 7.00 -8.65
CA LEU A 49 -7.18 6.63 -7.44
C LEU A 49 -7.62 7.83 -6.60
N ARG A 50 -7.36 9.06 -7.05
CA ARG A 50 -7.61 10.28 -6.27
C ARG A 50 -9.05 10.38 -5.79
N GLU A 51 -10.02 10.14 -6.65
CA GLU A 51 -11.44 10.25 -6.33
C GLU A 51 -11.88 9.28 -5.23
N ASP A 52 -11.32 8.06 -5.22
CA ASP A 52 -11.69 7.04 -4.25
C ASP A 52 -10.98 7.20 -2.91
N LEU A 53 -9.78 7.79 -2.91
CA LEU A 53 -8.93 7.86 -1.72
C LEU A 53 -8.98 9.21 -1.02
N VAL A 54 -9.53 10.25 -1.67
CA VAL A 54 -9.74 11.55 -1.04
C VAL A 54 -10.78 11.42 0.07
N ARG A 55 -10.39 11.82 1.27
CA ARG A 55 -11.32 11.88 2.41
C ARG A 55 -12.15 13.14 2.37
N THR A 56 -13.44 12.99 2.68
CA THR A 56 -14.37 14.11 2.84
C THR A 56 -14.13 14.93 4.13
N THR A 57 -13.31 14.44 5.07
CA THR A 57 -13.05 15.08 6.35
C THR A 57 -11.72 15.83 6.36
N ASN A 58 -11.79 17.13 6.65
CA ASN A 58 -10.67 18.08 6.69
C ASN A 58 -9.85 17.98 8.01
N LYS A 59 -9.43 16.77 8.41
CA LYS A 59 -8.52 16.61 9.55
C LYS A 59 -7.09 16.87 9.10
N ALA A 60 -6.41 17.83 9.72
CA ALA A 60 -5.04 18.24 9.42
C ALA A 60 -3.97 17.10 9.49
N THR A 61 -4.30 15.98 10.10
CA THR A 61 -3.45 14.76 10.20
C THR A 61 -3.84 13.68 9.20
N GLY A 62 -4.55 14.02 8.13
CA GLY A 62 -4.97 13.07 7.10
C GLY A 62 -3.80 12.70 6.19
N LEU A 63 -3.65 11.39 5.87
CA LEU A 63 -2.74 10.94 4.85
C LEU A 63 -3.13 11.48 3.48
N THR A 64 -2.17 11.98 2.73
CA THR A 64 -2.37 12.34 1.32
C THR A 64 -2.62 11.10 0.48
N VAL A 65 -3.20 11.26 -0.71
CA VAL A 65 -3.43 10.13 -1.64
C VAL A 65 -2.11 9.46 -2.02
N GLU A 66 -1.08 10.26 -2.25
CA GLU A 66 0.27 9.76 -2.60
C GLU A 66 0.89 8.94 -1.46
N GLU A 67 0.75 9.38 -0.21
CA GLU A 67 1.21 8.61 0.94
C GLU A 67 0.46 7.29 1.08
N GLN A 68 -0.86 7.29 0.87
CA GLN A 68 -1.66 6.07 0.89
C GLN A 68 -1.19 5.07 -0.18
N VAL A 69 -0.97 5.54 -1.39
CA VAL A 69 -0.46 4.71 -2.50
C VAL A 69 0.94 4.18 -2.17
N LYS A 70 1.86 5.01 -1.68
CA LYS A 70 3.22 4.58 -1.28
C LYS A 70 3.17 3.52 -0.17
N ILE A 71 2.33 3.67 0.84
CA ILE A 71 2.15 2.67 1.90
C ILE A 71 1.69 1.32 1.32
N ALA A 72 0.68 1.31 0.45
CA ALA A 72 0.18 0.10 -0.17
C ALA A 72 1.22 -0.55 -1.09
N LEU A 73 1.90 0.24 -1.92
CA LEU A 73 2.98 -0.26 -2.78
C LEU A 73 4.14 -0.85 -1.97
N ARG A 74 4.48 -0.26 -0.81
CA ARG A 74 5.49 -0.82 0.08
C ARG A 74 5.09 -2.19 0.61
N PHE A 75 3.83 -2.36 0.96
CA PHE A 75 3.27 -3.64 1.37
C PHE A 75 3.38 -4.68 0.25
N TYR A 76 2.94 -4.36 -0.97
CA TYR A 76 2.99 -5.29 -2.09
C TYR A 76 4.42 -5.63 -2.52
N ALA A 77 5.32 -4.65 -2.50
CA ALA A 77 6.71 -4.84 -2.93
C ALA A 77 7.56 -5.66 -1.95
N SER A 78 7.25 -5.59 -0.65
CA SER A 78 8.06 -6.23 0.39
C SER A 78 7.47 -7.52 0.94
N GLY A 79 6.15 -7.72 0.87
CA GLY A 79 5.46 -8.82 1.55
C GLY A 79 5.62 -8.79 3.08
N SER A 80 6.07 -7.66 3.65
CA SER A 80 6.34 -7.53 5.08
C SER A 80 5.05 -7.44 5.89
N PHE A 81 5.13 -7.78 7.19
CA PHE A 81 4.02 -7.60 8.10
C PHE A 81 3.61 -6.13 8.21
N LEU A 82 2.31 -5.86 8.31
CA LEU A 82 1.75 -4.51 8.46
C LEU A 82 2.36 -3.72 9.62
N GLN A 83 2.73 -4.40 10.70
CA GLN A 83 3.41 -3.80 11.85
C GLN A 83 4.79 -3.26 11.45
N VAL A 84 5.58 -4.04 10.71
CA VAL A 84 6.93 -3.65 10.26
C VAL A 84 6.86 -2.43 9.33
N ILE A 85 5.88 -2.42 8.42
CA ILE A 85 5.65 -1.28 7.54
C ILE A 85 5.25 -0.04 8.34
N GLY A 86 4.35 -0.21 9.32
CA GLY A 86 3.93 0.86 10.20
C GLY A 86 5.11 1.45 10.99
N ASP A 87 5.94 0.61 11.57
CA ASP A 87 7.12 1.03 12.36
C ASP A 87 8.15 1.74 11.47
N THR A 88 8.37 1.26 10.24
CA THR A 88 9.29 1.87 9.27
C THR A 88 8.83 3.26 8.82
N LEU A 89 7.52 3.41 8.58
CA LEU A 89 6.94 4.65 8.03
C LEU A 89 6.37 5.58 9.12
N GLY A 90 6.42 5.19 10.39
CA GLY A 90 5.89 5.99 11.50
C GLY A 90 4.37 5.93 11.65
N TYR A 91 3.70 4.95 11.07
CA TYR A 91 2.25 4.78 11.14
C TYR A 91 1.84 3.64 12.06
N ASN A 92 0.63 3.72 12.61
CA ASN A 92 0.05 2.62 13.36
C ASN A 92 -0.37 1.48 12.43
N LYS A 93 -0.19 0.21 12.86
CA LYS A 93 -0.63 -0.98 12.13
C LYS A 93 -2.06 -0.88 11.60
N GLY A 94 -3.00 -0.40 12.42
CA GLY A 94 -4.40 -0.23 12.00
C GLY A 94 -4.60 0.81 10.91
N THR A 95 -3.74 1.83 10.83
CA THR A 95 -3.73 2.80 9.74
C THR A 95 -3.21 2.16 8.47
N VAL A 96 -2.09 1.43 8.55
CA VAL A 96 -1.51 0.70 7.40
C VAL A 96 -2.52 -0.29 6.83
N SER A 97 -3.18 -1.10 7.68
CA SER A 97 -4.20 -2.06 7.23
C SER A 97 -5.32 -1.38 6.45
N ARG A 98 -5.93 -0.34 7.02
CA ARG A 98 -7.02 0.40 6.34
C ARG A 98 -6.59 1.02 5.02
N VAL A 99 -5.37 1.55 4.96
CA VAL A 99 -4.82 2.13 3.73
C VAL A 99 -4.62 1.07 2.66
N VAL A 100 -4.03 -0.07 3.01
CA VAL A 100 -3.84 -1.19 2.09
C VAL A 100 -5.18 -1.67 1.56
N ASP A 101 -6.18 -1.86 2.42
CA ASP A 101 -7.53 -2.30 2.03
C ASP A 101 -8.20 -1.29 1.10
N ASN A 102 -8.14 0.01 1.42
CA ASN A 102 -8.75 1.06 0.60
C ASN A 102 -8.11 1.14 -0.79
N VAL A 103 -6.77 1.13 -0.87
CA VAL A 103 -6.04 1.17 -2.15
C VAL A 103 -6.31 -0.09 -2.95
N THR A 104 -6.33 -1.27 -2.31
CA THR A 104 -6.66 -2.55 -2.97
C THR A 104 -8.04 -2.50 -3.60
N ASN A 105 -9.05 -2.07 -2.85
CA ASN A 105 -10.43 -1.99 -3.34
C ASN A 105 -10.56 -0.99 -4.50
N ALA A 106 -9.90 0.16 -4.41
CA ALA A 106 -9.89 1.15 -5.48
C ALA A 106 -9.20 0.63 -6.76
N LEU A 107 -8.12 -0.16 -6.64
CA LEU A 107 -7.47 -0.83 -7.77
C LEU A 107 -8.36 -1.92 -8.38
N ILE A 108 -9.02 -2.73 -7.55
CA ILE A 108 -9.94 -3.78 -8.00
C ILE A 108 -11.10 -3.19 -8.79
N ALA A 109 -11.65 -2.06 -8.36
CA ALA A 109 -12.72 -1.36 -9.07
C ALA A 109 -12.33 -0.95 -10.51
N ARG A 110 -11.02 -0.75 -10.77
CA ARG A 110 -10.48 -0.34 -12.08
C ARG A 110 -9.79 -1.48 -12.85
N LYS A 111 -9.81 -2.71 -12.33
CA LYS A 111 -9.11 -3.87 -12.91
C LYS A 111 -9.40 -4.07 -14.41
N ASP A 112 -10.63 -3.89 -14.84
CA ASP A 112 -11.05 -4.17 -16.21
C ASP A 112 -10.47 -3.19 -17.23
N GLN A 113 -9.98 -2.02 -16.78
CA GLN A 113 -9.27 -1.07 -17.62
C GLN A 113 -7.86 -1.56 -18.01
N PHE A 114 -7.21 -2.30 -17.10
CA PHE A 114 -5.81 -2.70 -17.22
C PHE A 114 -5.63 -4.20 -17.47
N ILE A 115 -6.51 -5.04 -16.92
CA ILE A 115 -6.41 -6.50 -17.02
C ILE A 115 -7.40 -6.96 -18.08
N LYS A 116 -6.89 -7.15 -19.31
CA LYS A 116 -7.66 -7.70 -20.43
C LYS A 116 -7.31 -9.17 -20.58
N TRP A 117 -8.22 -10.03 -20.20
CA TRP A 117 -8.04 -11.47 -20.34
C TRP A 117 -8.13 -11.88 -21.82
N PRO A 118 -7.22 -12.73 -22.33
CA PRO A 118 -7.27 -13.19 -23.71
C PRO A 118 -8.53 -14.04 -23.98
N GLN A 119 -9.38 -13.56 -24.87
CA GLN A 119 -10.65 -14.22 -25.20
C GLN A 119 -10.48 -15.37 -26.20
N THR A 120 -9.40 -15.33 -27.02
CA THR A 120 -9.18 -16.31 -28.10
C THR A 120 -8.23 -17.40 -27.66
N THR A 121 -8.49 -18.66 -28.04
CA THR A 121 -7.65 -19.83 -27.72
C THR A 121 -6.19 -19.64 -28.14
N ILE A 122 -5.95 -19.05 -29.32
CA ILE A 122 -4.60 -18.76 -29.83
C ILE A 122 -3.84 -17.78 -28.90
N ARG A 123 -4.52 -16.74 -28.40
CA ARG A 123 -3.91 -15.81 -27.44
C ARG A 123 -3.63 -16.45 -26.07
N ARG A 124 -4.47 -17.39 -25.63
CA ARG A 124 -4.24 -18.18 -24.40
C ARG A 124 -3.00 -19.06 -24.53
N ILE A 125 -2.90 -19.81 -25.63
CA ILE A 125 -1.72 -20.68 -25.90
C ILE A 125 -0.44 -19.84 -25.95
N ARG A 126 -0.45 -18.68 -26.60
CA ARG A 126 0.72 -17.78 -26.65
C ARG A 126 1.11 -17.28 -25.26
N LEU A 127 0.13 -16.95 -24.42
CA LEU A 127 0.37 -16.52 -23.04
C LEU A 127 0.98 -17.66 -22.21
N ASP A 128 0.45 -18.87 -22.34
CA ASP A 128 0.95 -20.07 -21.65
C ASP A 128 2.39 -20.40 -22.05
N MET A 129 2.73 -20.28 -23.34
CA MET A 129 4.11 -20.43 -23.81
C MET A 129 5.06 -19.40 -23.21
N VAL A 130 4.66 -18.12 -23.12
CA VAL A 130 5.48 -17.06 -22.53
C VAL A 130 5.67 -17.30 -21.03
N LEU A 131 4.62 -17.70 -20.33
CA LEU A 131 4.68 -17.96 -18.88
C LEU A 131 5.48 -19.23 -18.56
N SER A 132 5.37 -20.28 -19.38
CA SER A 132 6.15 -21.50 -19.23
C SER A 132 7.65 -21.25 -19.45
N ASN A 133 7.99 -20.44 -20.45
CA ASN A 133 9.39 -20.10 -20.75
C ASN A 133 10.03 -19.24 -19.65
N ARG A 134 9.24 -18.45 -18.89
CA ARG A 134 9.77 -17.71 -17.71
C ARG A 134 10.04 -18.60 -16.50
N ARG A 135 9.31 -19.71 -16.33
CA ARG A 135 9.54 -20.65 -15.21
C ARG A 135 10.85 -21.41 -15.35
N THR A 136 11.31 -21.68 -16.58
CA THR A 136 12.61 -22.32 -16.83
C THR A 136 13.81 -21.43 -16.51
N PHE A 137 13.63 -20.10 -16.45
CA PHE A 137 14.73 -19.14 -16.19
C PHE A 137 14.99 -18.90 -14.68
N GLN A 138 14.15 -19.40 -13.78
CA GLN A 138 14.30 -19.21 -12.32
C GLN A 138 14.92 -20.44 -11.60
N MET A 139 15.40 -21.44 -12.33
CA MET A 139 16.02 -22.63 -11.75
C MET A 139 17.55 -22.70 -11.92
N PHE A 140 18.22 -21.53 -12.07
CA PHE A 140 19.68 -21.46 -12.04
C PHE A 140 20.13 -20.33 -11.12
#